data_341bfd907ccdd58f71a69036075f0ea5
#
_entry.id   341bfd907ccdd58f71a69036075f0ea5
#
_cell.length_a   1.000
_cell.length_b   1.000
_cell.length_c   1.000
_cell.angle_alpha   90.00
_cell.angle_beta   90.00
_cell.angle_gamma   90.00
#
_symmetry.space_group_name_H-M   'P 1'
#
loop_
_entity.id
_entity.type
_entity.pdbx_description
1 polymer ?
#
loop_
_entity_poly.entity_id
_entity_poly.type
_entity_poly.pdbx_seq_one_letter_code
_entity_poly.pdbx_strand_id
1 'polypeptide(L)'
;MDVILLTKVANLGNIGDRVKVKSGYGRNLLLPAGKATLATPANIKRFEAQRSEFERIAREHLTGAAERAEALKGFKVSITAKAGSEGKLFGSVGTSDIAEACSAQGHKVARSEVRMPNGPLRTVGDHVVVLHLHTDVNVELPVSIVAEE
;
A
#
# COMPACT_ATOMS: atom_id res chain seq x y z
N MET A 1 -8.58 -23.24 14.85
CA MET A 1 -8.06 -22.23 15.79
C MET A 1 -8.80 -20.93 15.57
N ASP A 2 -9.42 -20.41 16.61
CA ASP A 2 -10.16 -19.16 16.53
C ASP A 2 -9.26 -18.01 16.98
N VAL A 3 -9.23 -16.94 16.19
CA VAL A 3 -8.46 -15.75 16.50
C VAL A 3 -9.30 -14.49 16.27
N ILE A 4 -8.92 -13.42 16.94
CA ILE A 4 -9.51 -12.09 16.75
C ILE A 4 -8.50 -11.26 15.99
N LEU A 5 -8.92 -10.65 14.88
CA LEU A 5 -8.05 -9.82 14.06
C LEU A 5 -7.81 -8.46 14.73
N LEU A 6 -6.54 -8.10 14.88
CA LEU A 6 -6.12 -6.80 15.41
C LEU A 6 -5.89 -5.77 14.30
N THR A 7 -5.78 -6.25 13.07
CA THR A 7 -5.66 -5.42 11.86
C THR A 7 -6.51 -6.03 10.76
N LYS A 8 -6.81 -5.25 9.74
CA LYS A 8 -7.46 -5.79 8.55
C LYS A 8 -6.50 -6.74 7.83
N VAL A 9 -6.96 -7.96 7.59
CA VAL A 9 -6.21 -8.96 6.82
C VAL A 9 -7.00 -9.31 5.57
N ALA A 10 -6.37 -9.18 4.42
CA ALA A 10 -6.98 -9.52 3.13
C ALA A 10 -7.42 -10.99 3.14
N ASN A 11 -8.61 -11.26 2.62
CA ASN A 11 -9.24 -12.58 2.54
C ASN A 11 -9.63 -13.22 3.88
N LEU A 12 -9.43 -12.56 5.00
CA LEU A 12 -9.86 -13.04 6.32
C LEU A 12 -10.97 -12.20 6.93
N GLY A 13 -10.78 -10.89 7.01
CA GLY A 13 -11.77 -10.02 7.62
C GLY A 13 -11.20 -8.69 8.07
N ASN A 14 -12.01 -7.95 8.80
CA ASN A 14 -11.68 -6.63 9.32
C ASN A 14 -11.19 -6.72 10.76
N ILE A 15 -10.74 -5.56 11.27
CA ILE A 15 -10.32 -5.43 12.66
C ILE A 15 -11.50 -5.79 13.61
N GLY A 16 -11.22 -6.64 14.57
CA GLY A 16 -12.22 -7.10 15.53
C GLY A 16 -13.02 -8.32 15.11
N ASP A 17 -12.83 -8.79 13.88
CA ASP A 17 -13.53 -9.99 13.42
C ASP A 17 -12.95 -11.24 14.08
N ARG A 18 -13.84 -12.11 14.52
CA ARG A 18 -13.47 -13.42 15.01
C ARG A 18 -13.48 -14.40 13.86
N VAL A 19 -12.31 -14.93 13.52
CA VAL A 19 -12.13 -15.82 12.37
C VAL A 19 -11.52 -17.14 12.79
N LYS A 20 -11.89 -18.20 12.07
CA LYS A 20 -11.32 -19.53 12.25
C LYS A 20 -10.23 -19.75 11.19
N VAL A 21 -9.03 -20.03 11.62
CA VAL A 21 -7.88 -20.27 10.75
C VAL A 21 -7.22 -21.61 11.08
N LYS A 22 -6.40 -22.10 10.16
CA LYS A 22 -5.58 -23.30 10.42
C LYS A 22 -4.56 -22.98 11.50
N SER A 23 -4.29 -23.96 12.39
CA SER A 23 -3.39 -23.78 13.51
C SER A 23 -2.00 -23.29 13.09
N GLY A 24 -1.44 -23.84 12.01
CA GLY A 24 -0.14 -23.42 11.48
C GLY A 24 -0.13 -21.98 10.99
N TYR A 25 -1.16 -21.57 10.30
CA TYR A 25 -1.31 -20.20 9.80
C TYR A 25 -1.41 -19.18 10.96
N GLY A 26 -2.24 -19.48 11.94
CA GLY A 26 -2.40 -18.62 13.11
C GLY A 26 -1.11 -18.50 13.92
N ARG A 27 -0.48 -19.63 14.25
CA ARG A 27 0.73 -19.65 15.07
C ARG A 27 1.97 -19.10 14.39
N ASN A 28 2.12 -19.34 13.09
CA ASN A 28 3.34 -18.99 12.36
C ASN A 28 3.30 -17.61 11.70
N LEU A 29 2.12 -17.10 11.39
CA LEU A 29 1.96 -15.83 10.68
C LEU A 29 1.19 -14.79 11.50
N LEU A 30 -0.03 -15.07 11.89
CA LEU A 30 -0.90 -14.04 12.48
C LEU A 30 -0.44 -13.63 13.89
N LEU A 31 -0.14 -14.58 14.75
CA LEU A 31 0.29 -14.28 16.12
C LEU A 31 1.67 -13.65 16.19
N PRO A 32 2.73 -14.19 15.53
CA PRO A 32 4.06 -13.57 15.57
C PRO A 32 4.12 -12.20 14.92
N ALA A 33 3.30 -11.95 13.88
CA ALA A 33 3.23 -10.66 13.21
C ALA A 33 2.37 -9.62 13.95
N GLY A 34 1.72 -10.00 15.06
CA GLY A 34 0.84 -9.13 15.80
C GLY A 34 -0.46 -8.75 15.07
N LYS A 35 -0.84 -9.52 14.06
CA LYS A 35 -2.04 -9.27 13.26
C LYS A 35 -3.32 -9.81 13.88
N ALA A 36 -3.19 -10.77 14.78
CA ALA A 36 -4.31 -11.39 15.47
C ALA A 36 -3.91 -11.84 16.87
N THR A 37 -4.90 -12.08 17.71
CA THR A 37 -4.74 -12.66 19.04
C THR A 37 -5.66 -13.86 19.19
N LEU A 38 -5.32 -14.76 20.13
CA LEU A 38 -6.17 -15.90 20.43
C LEU A 38 -7.54 -15.45 20.92
N ALA A 39 -8.60 -16.10 20.43
CA ALA A 39 -9.98 -15.80 20.84
C ALA A 39 -10.35 -16.48 22.17
N THR A 40 -9.62 -16.15 23.22
CA THR A 40 -9.93 -16.58 24.59
C THR A 40 -10.93 -15.62 25.24
N PRO A 41 -11.71 -16.05 26.25
CA PRO A 41 -12.64 -15.14 26.93
C PRO A 41 -11.97 -13.88 27.49
N ALA A 42 -10.78 -14.01 28.05
CA ALA A 42 -10.00 -12.88 28.56
C ALA A 42 -9.59 -11.91 27.44
N ASN A 43 -9.11 -12.42 26.29
CA ASN A 43 -8.73 -11.63 25.15
C ASN A 43 -9.94 -10.96 24.47
N ILE A 44 -11.07 -11.64 24.40
CA ILE A 44 -12.33 -11.09 23.90
C ILE A 44 -12.75 -9.87 24.72
N LYS A 45 -12.75 -9.98 26.05
CA LYS A 45 -13.07 -8.86 26.94
C LYS A 45 -12.11 -7.70 26.76
N ARG A 46 -10.82 -7.99 26.70
CA ARG A 46 -9.77 -6.97 26.49
C ARG A 46 -9.96 -6.27 25.14
N PHE A 47 -10.25 -7.02 24.11
CA PHE A 47 -10.50 -6.46 22.79
C PHE A 47 -11.75 -5.57 22.77
N GLU A 48 -12.84 -6.00 23.34
CA GLU A 48 -14.07 -5.21 23.43
C GLU A 48 -13.85 -3.87 24.14
N ALA A 49 -13.05 -3.87 25.21
CA ALA A 49 -12.67 -2.64 25.91
C ALA A 49 -11.83 -1.69 25.06
N GLN A 50 -11.02 -2.23 24.14
CA GLN A 50 -10.14 -1.47 23.26
C GLN A 50 -10.67 -1.28 21.84
N ARG A 51 -11.87 -1.81 21.56
CA ARG A 51 -12.46 -1.80 20.22
C ARG A 51 -12.60 -0.39 19.64
N SER A 52 -13.09 0.54 20.43
CA SER A 52 -13.25 1.93 20.01
C SER A 52 -11.91 2.57 19.64
N GLU A 53 -10.86 2.26 20.38
CA GLU A 53 -9.51 2.74 20.10
C GLU A 53 -8.97 2.18 18.77
N PHE A 54 -9.09 0.88 18.56
CA PHE A 54 -8.67 0.24 17.31
C PHE A 54 -9.46 0.76 16.10
N GLU A 55 -10.77 0.94 16.26
CA GLU A 55 -11.61 1.51 15.21
C GLU A 55 -11.23 2.95 14.89
N ARG A 56 -10.90 3.75 15.90
CA ARG A 56 -10.45 5.12 15.74
C ARG A 56 -9.12 5.17 14.95
N ILE A 57 -8.14 4.36 15.34
CA ILE A 57 -6.84 4.29 14.67
C ILE A 57 -7.03 3.84 13.21
N ALA A 58 -7.84 2.82 12.96
CA ALA A 58 -8.12 2.34 11.60
C ALA A 58 -8.77 3.41 10.74
N ARG A 59 -9.71 4.17 11.33
CA ARG A 59 -10.38 5.29 10.64
C ARG A 59 -9.43 6.42 10.31
N GLU A 60 -8.54 6.78 11.24
CA GLU A 60 -7.50 7.80 11.01
C GLU A 60 -6.57 7.40 9.88
N HIS A 61 -6.11 6.16 9.85
CA HIS A 61 -5.27 5.65 8.77
C HIS A 61 -5.99 5.69 7.41
N LEU A 62 -7.25 5.30 7.39
CA LEU A 62 -8.03 5.33 6.15
C LEU A 62 -8.26 6.76 5.67
N THR A 63 -8.61 7.68 6.57
CA THR A 63 -8.80 9.09 6.25
C THR A 63 -7.52 9.71 5.72
N GLY A 64 -6.39 9.48 6.39
CA GLY A 64 -5.09 9.97 5.94
C GLY A 64 -4.71 9.44 4.56
N ALA A 65 -4.96 8.16 4.29
CA ALA A 65 -4.71 7.56 2.98
C ALA A 65 -5.65 8.16 1.91
N ALA A 66 -6.93 8.39 2.23
CA ALA A 66 -7.88 9.00 1.32
C ALA A 66 -7.50 10.44 0.97
N GLU A 67 -7.06 11.23 1.94
CA GLU A 67 -6.56 12.59 1.72
C GLU A 67 -5.33 12.60 0.81
N ARG A 68 -4.39 11.69 1.04
CA ARG A 68 -3.22 11.52 0.16
C ARG A 68 -3.64 11.12 -1.25
N ALA A 69 -4.62 10.24 -1.38
CA ALA A 69 -5.16 9.81 -2.65
C ALA A 69 -5.76 10.98 -3.43
N GLU A 70 -6.54 11.84 -2.76
CA GLU A 70 -7.11 13.04 -3.39
C GLU A 70 -6.03 14.03 -3.81
N ALA A 71 -5.01 14.23 -3.00
CA ALA A 71 -3.88 15.10 -3.32
C ALA A 71 -3.10 14.60 -4.55
N LEU A 72 -2.98 13.28 -4.71
CA LEU A 72 -2.30 12.65 -5.84
C LEU A 72 -3.20 12.52 -7.08
N LYS A 73 -4.50 12.61 -6.89
CA LYS A 73 -5.46 12.52 -7.98
C LYS A 73 -5.33 13.74 -8.89
N GLY A 74 -5.06 13.53 -10.16
CA GLY A 74 -4.77 14.60 -11.09
C GLY A 74 -3.32 15.10 -11.07
N PHE A 75 -2.49 14.58 -10.20
CA PHE A 75 -1.05 14.88 -10.16
C PHE A 75 -0.33 14.03 -11.21
N LYS A 76 0.49 14.67 -12.02
CA LYS A 76 1.30 13.98 -13.04
C LYS A 76 2.78 14.07 -12.69
N VAL A 77 3.45 12.94 -12.64
CA VAL A 77 4.88 12.86 -12.38
C VAL A 77 5.63 12.85 -13.71
N SER A 78 6.62 13.72 -13.85
CA SER A 78 7.52 13.73 -14.98
C SER A 78 8.90 13.22 -14.55
N ILE A 79 9.41 12.22 -15.24
CA ILE A 79 10.72 11.63 -14.98
C ILE A 79 11.55 11.77 -16.22
N THR A 80 12.75 12.32 -16.08
CA THR A 80 13.74 12.34 -17.17
C THR A 80 14.63 11.10 -17.07
N ALA A 81 14.82 10.43 -18.19
CA ALA A 81 15.66 9.24 -18.26
C ALA A 81 16.39 9.20 -19.60
N LYS A 82 17.57 8.63 -19.61
CA LYS A 82 18.34 8.47 -20.84
C LYS A 82 17.67 7.45 -21.75
N ALA A 83 17.38 7.86 -22.98
CA ALA A 83 16.72 7.01 -23.96
C ALA A 83 17.48 7.00 -25.28
N GLY A 84 17.37 5.87 -25.98
CA GLY A 84 17.90 5.74 -27.33
C GLY A 84 16.98 6.36 -28.38
N SER A 85 17.45 6.35 -29.62
CA SER A 85 16.75 6.95 -30.77
C SER A 85 15.36 6.33 -31.05
N GLU A 86 15.14 5.11 -30.60
CA GLU A 86 13.87 4.41 -30.79
C GLU A 86 12.86 4.60 -29.63
N GLY A 87 13.15 5.51 -28.71
CA GLY A 87 12.30 5.75 -27.54
C GLY A 87 12.44 4.71 -26.43
N LYS A 88 13.39 3.81 -26.53
CA LYS A 88 13.70 2.83 -25.50
C LYS A 88 14.69 3.41 -24.49
N LEU A 89 14.42 3.25 -23.22
CA LEU A 89 15.32 3.67 -22.16
C LEU A 89 16.58 2.78 -22.14
N PHE A 90 17.74 3.37 -21.85
CA PHE A 90 18.97 2.61 -21.62
C PHE A 90 18.93 1.79 -20.32
N GLY A 91 18.04 2.13 -19.42
CA GLY A 91 17.77 1.39 -18.21
C GLY A 91 16.26 1.20 -18.03
N SER A 92 15.83 1.09 -16.80
CA SER A 92 14.42 0.97 -16.46
C SER A 92 14.05 1.92 -15.34
N VAL A 93 12.81 2.44 -15.38
CA VAL A 93 12.25 3.24 -14.30
C VAL A 93 11.47 2.30 -13.39
N GLY A 94 11.95 2.11 -12.18
CA GLY A 94 11.36 1.24 -11.19
C GLY A 94 10.55 1.99 -10.14
N THR A 95 10.07 1.24 -9.16
CA THR A 95 9.28 1.79 -8.05
C THR A 95 10.04 2.82 -7.23
N SER A 96 11.36 2.64 -7.07
CA SER A 96 12.24 3.59 -6.38
C SER A 96 12.27 4.95 -7.06
N ASP A 97 12.41 4.94 -8.38
CA ASP A 97 12.51 6.17 -9.18
C ASP A 97 11.20 6.97 -9.13
N ILE A 98 10.08 6.27 -9.17
CA ILE A 98 8.75 6.88 -9.05
C ILE A 98 8.54 7.47 -7.66
N ALA A 99 8.87 6.74 -6.61
CA ALA A 99 8.78 7.22 -5.24
C ALA A 99 9.66 8.45 -5.00
N GLU A 100 10.87 8.44 -5.53
CA GLU A 100 11.81 9.55 -5.43
C GLU A 100 11.30 10.79 -6.18
N ALA A 101 10.78 10.61 -7.39
CA ALA A 101 10.21 11.68 -8.18
C ALA A 101 8.98 12.31 -7.52
N CYS A 102 8.11 11.50 -6.94
CA CYS A 102 6.96 11.99 -6.16
C CYS A 102 7.41 12.80 -4.95
N SER A 103 8.40 12.31 -4.23
CA SER A 103 8.95 12.98 -3.04
C SER A 103 9.60 14.31 -3.40
N ALA A 104 10.30 14.38 -4.53
CA ALA A 104 10.91 15.61 -5.03
C ALA A 104 9.89 16.71 -5.37
N GLN A 105 8.67 16.32 -5.71
CA GLN A 105 7.58 17.25 -6.02
C GLN A 105 6.68 17.56 -4.81
N GLY A 106 7.06 17.10 -3.63
CA GLY A 106 6.34 17.40 -2.38
C GLY A 106 5.32 16.34 -1.96
N HIS A 107 5.19 15.26 -2.70
CA HIS A 107 4.30 14.14 -2.36
C HIS A 107 5.11 12.96 -1.83
N LYS A 108 5.08 12.76 -0.52
CA LYS A 108 5.82 11.68 0.12
C LYS A 108 5.17 10.32 -0.19
N VAL A 109 5.82 9.53 -1.02
CA VAL A 109 5.38 8.19 -1.41
C VAL A 109 6.50 7.21 -1.13
N ALA A 110 6.19 6.11 -0.45
CA ALA A 110 7.16 5.04 -0.20
C ALA A 110 7.24 4.10 -1.40
N ARG A 111 8.43 3.55 -1.64
CA ARG A 111 8.66 2.56 -2.70
C ARG A 111 7.70 1.36 -2.60
N SER A 112 7.40 0.92 -1.38
CA SER A 112 6.49 -0.19 -1.13
C SER A 112 5.03 0.11 -1.50
N GLU A 113 4.66 1.38 -1.59
CA GLU A 113 3.33 1.82 -1.97
C GLU A 113 3.13 1.81 -3.50
N VAL A 114 4.21 1.83 -4.27
CA VAL A 114 4.16 1.84 -5.73
C VAL A 114 3.98 0.43 -6.27
N ARG A 115 2.94 0.24 -7.07
CA ARG A 115 2.64 -1.03 -7.74
C ARG A 115 2.74 -0.86 -9.25
N MET A 116 3.53 -1.71 -9.88
CA MET A 116 3.75 -1.71 -11.33
C MET A 116 3.32 -3.06 -11.89
N PRO A 117 2.03 -3.21 -12.28
CA PRO A 117 1.52 -4.50 -12.76
C PRO A 117 2.21 -4.99 -14.03
N ASN A 118 2.72 -4.08 -14.84
CA ASN A 118 3.45 -4.39 -16.08
C ASN A 118 4.97 -4.43 -15.90
N GLY A 119 5.46 -4.34 -14.66
CA GLY A 119 6.89 -4.29 -14.36
C GLY A 119 7.52 -2.91 -14.60
N PRO A 120 8.86 -2.81 -14.53
CA PRO A 120 9.56 -1.55 -14.72
C PRO A 120 9.29 -0.92 -16.08
N LEU A 121 9.25 0.41 -16.13
CA LEU A 121 9.04 1.16 -17.37
C LEU A 121 10.35 1.25 -18.16
N ARG A 122 10.30 0.94 -19.43
CA ARG A 122 11.48 0.87 -20.29
C ARG A 122 11.38 1.73 -21.55
N THR A 123 10.29 2.42 -21.73
CA THR A 123 10.05 3.29 -22.89
C THR A 123 9.66 4.68 -22.43
N VAL A 124 9.97 5.67 -23.27
CA VAL A 124 9.51 7.05 -23.05
C VAL A 124 8.01 7.15 -23.34
N GLY A 125 7.39 8.15 -22.78
CA GLY A 125 5.96 8.45 -22.99
C GLY A 125 5.15 8.39 -21.70
N ASP A 126 3.84 8.40 -21.87
CA ASP A 126 2.92 8.39 -20.74
C ASP A 126 2.64 6.96 -20.29
N HIS A 127 2.80 6.74 -18.99
CA HIS A 127 2.51 5.48 -18.34
C HIS A 127 1.63 5.73 -17.13
N VAL A 128 0.97 4.68 -16.66
CA VAL A 128 0.15 4.73 -15.45
C VAL A 128 0.66 3.70 -14.46
N VAL A 129 0.89 4.12 -13.23
CA VAL A 129 1.26 3.25 -12.12
C VAL A 129 0.19 3.33 -11.04
N VAL A 130 0.07 2.29 -10.25
CA VAL A 130 -0.89 2.22 -9.15
C VAL A 130 -0.17 2.47 -7.83
N LEU A 131 -0.68 3.41 -7.05
CA LEU A 131 -0.22 3.65 -5.67
C LEU A 131 -1.17 2.97 -4.70
N HIS A 132 -0.63 2.08 -3.90
CA HIS A 132 -1.36 1.35 -2.88
C HIS A 132 -1.11 2.03 -1.52
N LEU A 133 -1.93 3.02 -1.19
CA LEU A 133 -1.78 3.83 0.02
C LEU A 133 -2.37 3.15 1.25
N HIS A 134 -3.43 2.38 1.05
CA HIS A 134 -4.11 1.62 2.09
C HIS A 134 -4.74 0.39 1.45
N THR A 135 -5.11 -0.61 2.25
CA THR A 135 -5.78 -1.83 1.75
C THR A 135 -7.02 -1.52 0.91
N ASP A 136 -7.73 -0.45 1.26
CA ASP A 136 -8.94 0.00 0.56
C ASP A 136 -8.71 1.22 -0.33
N VAL A 137 -7.50 1.76 -0.41
CA VAL A 137 -7.19 2.99 -1.15
C VAL A 137 -6.10 2.72 -2.18
N ASN A 138 -6.47 2.77 -3.44
CA ASN A 138 -5.56 2.67 -4.58
C ASN A 138 -5.76 3.90 -5.46
N VAL A 139 -4.68 4.44 -5.97
CA VAL A 139 -4.69 5.61 -6.85
C VAL A 139 -3.90 5.31 -8.11
N GLU A 140 -4.47 5.64 -9.25
CA GLU A 140 -3.75 5.61 -10.52
C GLU A 140 -2.97 6.91 -10.67
N LEU A 141 -1.66 6.81 -10.81
CA LEU A 141 -0.76 7.94 -10.98
C LEU A 141 -0.24 7.96 -12.41
N PRO A 142 -0.56 8.98 -13.21
CA PRO A 142 0.04 9.13 -14.52
C PRO A 142 1.50 9.56 -14.39
N VAL A 143 2.38 8.83 -15.08
CA VAL A 143 3.81 9.08 -15.10
C VAL A 143 4.22 9.37 -16.54
N SER A 144 4.87 10.50 -16.77
CA SER A 144 5.42 10.86 -18.07
C SER A 144 6.93 10.70 -18.03
N ILE A 145 7.46 9.88 -18.93
CA ILE A 145 8.90 9.69 -19.06
C ILE A 145 9.37 10.48 -20.28
N VAL A 146 10.29 11.38 -20.03
CA VAL A 146 10.89 12.24 -21.06
C VAL A 146 12.32 11.79 -21.31
N ALA A 147 12.70 11.70 -22.58
CA ALA A 147 14.07 11.39 -22.95
C ALA A 147 15.00 12.53 -22.52
N GLU A 148 16.09 12.17 -21.85
CA GLU A 148 17.18 13.08 -21.53
C GLU A 148 18.18 13.07 -22.67
N GLU A 149 18.47 14.23 -23.23
CA GLU A 149 19.50 14.40 -24.23
C GLU A 149 20.91 14.45 -23.62
#